data_65339db500541c241ec0b0287b97c36b
#
_entry.id   65339db500541c241ec0b0287b97c36b
#
_cell.length_a   1.000
_cell.length_b   1.000
_cell.length_c   1.000
_cell.angle_alpha   90.00
_cell.angle_beta   90.00
_cell.angle_gamma   90.00
#
_symmetry.space_group_name_H-M   'P 1'
#
loop_
_entity.id
_entity.type
_entity.pdbx_description
1 polymer ?
#
loop_
_entity_poly.entity_id
_entity_poly.type
_entity_poly.pdbx_seq_one_letter_code
_entity_poly.pdbx_strand_id
1 'polypeptide(L)'
;CFRIPEAIRNKIRVEEDELFIHKSLLGKSEHFQLIGDYYPSGDLVEWQDDERNTFKFKSRKNELINIGGYKVNPGEVESALLSIAGISQVRVYGRSNSVLGNILCAEVRLEPSSVLEEVEIRNQLKDRLQDFKIPRYFKFVETLSLTRTGKLKRL
;
A
#
# COMPACT_ATOMS: atom_id res chain seq x y z
N CYS A 1 -5.75 9.90 10.18
CA CYS A 1 -7.00 9.30 10.68
C CYS A 1 -8.18 10.08 10.17
N PHE A 2 -9.25 9.39 9.84
CA PHE A 2 -10.51 9.96 9.38
C PHE A 2 -11.58 9.65 10.41
N ARG A 3 -12.26 10.70 10.90
CA ARG A 3 -13.40 10.55 11.81
C ARG A 3 -14.69 10.54 11.02
N ILE A 4 -15.54 9.56 11.29
CA ILE A 4 -16.87 9.46 10.65
C ILE A 4 -17.84 10.35 11.42
N PRO A 5 -18.48 11.35 10.76
CA PRO A 5 -19.54 12.12 11.38
C PRO A 5 -20.73 11.22 11.80
N GLU A 6 -21.33 11.50 12.94
CA GLU A 6 -22.44 10.71 13.49
C GLU A 6 -23.61 10.55 12.49
N ALA A 7 -23.91 11.61 11.76
CA ALA A 7 -24.99 11.66 10.77
C ALA A 7 -24.88 10.62 9.62
N ILE A 8 -23.67 10.11 9.36
CA ILE A 8 -23.44 9.16 8.27
C ILE A 8 -22.84 7.83 8.75
N ARG A 9 -22.74 7.61 10.06
CA ARG A 9 -22.10 6.42 10.64
C ARG A 9 -22.77 5.13 10.17
N ASN A 10 -24.10 5.10 10.11
CA ASN A 10 -24.88 3.96 9.62
C ASN A 10 -24.82 3.74 8.10
N LYS A 11 -24.16 4.64 7.38
CA LYS A 11 -23.98 4.61 5.92
C LYS A 11 -22.57 4.19 5.49
N ILE A 12 -21.74 3.87 6.48
CA ILE A 12 -20.37 3.41 6.28
C ILE A 12 -20.19 2.10 7.04
N ARG A 13 -19.63 1.10 6.39
CA ARG A 13 -19.26 -0.17 7.03
C ARG A 13 -17.90 -0.63 6.53
N VAL A 14 -17.25 -1.51 7.29
CA VAL A 14 -15.99 -2.14 6.92
C VAL A 14 -16.19 -3.65 6.99
N GLU A 15 -15.90 -4.33 5.90
CA GLU A 15 -15.94 -5.79 5.79
C GLU A 15 -14.59 -6.26 5.25
N GLU A 16 -13.97 -7.23 5.89
CA GLU A 16 -12.62 -7.73 5.53
C GLU A 16 -11.60 -6.60 5.33
N ASP A 17 -11.60 -5.62 6.22
CA ASP A 17 -10.81 -4.39 6.17
C ASP A 17 -11.17 -3.42 5.01
N GLU A 18 -12.05 -3.77 4.09
CA GLU A 18 -12.47 -2.89 3.00
C GLU A 18 -13.60 -1.95 3.43
N LEU A 19 -13.46 -0.67 3.05
CA LEU A 19 -14.45 0.37 3.29
C LEU A 19 -15.60 0.29 2.27
N PHE A 20 -16.83 0.21 2.78
CA PHE A 20 -18.06 0.22 2.00
C PHE A 20 -18.86 1.50 2.28
N ILE A 21 -19.34 2.14 1.23
CA ILE A 21 -20.06 3.41 1.30
C ILE A 21 -21.48 3.20 0.78
N HIS A 22 -22.49 3.56 1.60
CA HIS A 22 -23.88 3.46 1.20
C HIS A 22 -24.19 4.37 0.00
N LYS A 23 -24.99 3.90 -0.96
CA LYS A 23 -25.32 4.60 -2.20
C LYS A 23 -25.85 6.03 -2.00
N SER A 24 -26.49 6.33 -0.87
CA SER A 24 -26.99 7.68 -0.58
C SER A 24 -25.90 8.75 -0.36
N LEU A 25 -24.66 8.34 -0.15
CA LEU A 25 -23.49 9.24 -0.03
C LEU A 25 -22.73 9.38 -1.35
N LEU A 26 -23.06 8.58 -2.34
CA LEU A 26 -22.42 8.63 -3.66
C LEU A 26 -23.10 9.69 -4.51
N GLY A 27 -22.33 10.35 -5.35
CA GLY A 27 -22.88 11.24 -6.38
C GLY A 27 -23.69 10.43 -7.44
N LYS A 28 -24.47 11.13 -8.24
CA LYS A 28 -25.19 10.51 -9.36
C LYS A 28 -24.19 10.02 -10.40
N SER A 29 -23.93 8.72 -10.44
CA SER A 29 -23.12 8.06 -11.44
C SER A 29 -23.70 6.68 -11.70
N GLU A 30 -23.95 6.37 -12.98
CA GLU A 30 -24.44 5.05 -13.41
C GLU A 30 -23.33 3.99 -13.42
N HIS A 31 -22.10 4.36 -13.05
CA HIS A 31 -20.91 3.49 -13.14
C HIS A 31 -20.54 2.81 -11.83
N PHE A 32 -21.26 3.07 -10.73
CA PHE A 32 -20.98 2.41 -9.46
C PHE A 32 -21.52 0.97 -9.45
N GLN A 33 -20.63 0.00 -9.35
CA GLN A 33 -21.01 -1.39 -9.11
C GLN A 33 -21.30 -1.57 -7.61
N LEU A 34 -22.57 -1.71 -7.27
CA LEU A 34 -23.01 -1.86 -5.89
C LEU A 34 -23.10 -3.34 -5.49
N ILE A 35 -22.83 -3.62 -4.23
CA ILE A 35 -23.13 -4.87 -3.56
C ILE A 35 -24.29 -4.57 -2.59
N GLY A 36 -25.52 -4.93 -3.00
CA GLY A 36 -26.72 -4.44 -2.32
C GLY A 36 -26.83 -2.91 -2.43
N ASP A 37 -26.89 -2.23 -1.30
CA ASP A 37 -26.98 -0.77 -1.24
C ASP A 37 -25.64 -0.08 -1.03
N TYR A 38 -24.53 -0.82 -1.05
CA TYR A 38 -23.20 -0.33 -0.74
C TYR A 38 -22.24 -0.45 -1.92
N TYR A 39 -21.39 0.56 -2.03
CA TYR A 39 -20.27 0.61 -2.97
C TYR A 39 -18.99 0.15 -2.28
N PRO A 40 -18.34 -0.93 -2.76
CA PRO A 40 -17.03 -1.33 -2.30
C PRO A 40 -16.01 -0.30 -2.81
N SER A 41 -15.41 0.47 -1.92
CA SER A 41 -14.52 1.56 -2.32
C SER A 41 -13.16 1.09 -2.83
N GLY A 42 -12.78 -0.16 -2.52
CA GLY A 42 -11.45 -0.69 -2.76
C GLY A 42 -10.39 -0.12 -1.79
N ASP A 43 -10.78 0.71 -0.83
CA ASP A 43 -9.89 1.24 0.19
C ASP A 43 -9.85 0.28 1.39
N LEU A 44 -8.67 -0.16 1.76
CA LEU A 44 -8.45 -0.92 2.98
C LEU A 44 -8.16 0.03 4.13
N VAL A 45 -8.87 -0.17 5.23
CA VAL A 45 -8.83 0.69 6.41
C VAL A 45 -8.64 -0.11 7.69
N GLU A 46 -8.25 0.56 8.74
CA GLU A 46 -8.09 -0.01 10.07
C GLU A 46 -8.80 0.90 11.08
N TRP A 47 -9.67 0.32 11.91
CA TRP A 47 -10.31 1.03 12.99
C TRP A 47 -9.28 1.46 14.04
N GLN A 48 -9.39 2.68 14.52
CA GLN A 48 -8.48 3.24 15.52
C GLN A 48 -9.11 3.30 16.92
N ASP A 49 -10.40 3.05 17.02
CA ASP A 49 -11.16 3.03 18.27
C ASP A 49 -12.19 1.89 18.25
N ASP A 50 -12.53 1.39 19.45
CA ASP A 50 -13.47 0.29 19.63
C ASP A 50 -14.92 0.65 19.23
N GLU A 51 -15.26 1.94 19.27
CA GLU A 51 -16.57 2.47 18.87
C GLU A 51 -16.72 2.59 17.35
N ARG A 52 -15.66 2.32 16.59
CA ARG A 52 -15.62 2.39 15.12
C ARG A 52 -16.02 3.76 14.58
N ASN A 53 -15.54 4.80 15.23
CA ASN A 53 -15.77 6.20 14.83
C ASN A 53 -14.64 6.77 13.99
N THR A 54 -13.44 6.18 14.12
CA THR A 54 -12.22 6.69 13.50
C THR A 54 -11.49 5.55 12.82
N PHE A 55 -11.10 5.77 11.58
CA PHE A 55 -10.28 4.81 10.84
C PHE A 55 -9.06 5.46 10.21
N LYS A 56 -8.06 4.64 9.93
CA LYS A 56 -6.86 4.98 9.19
C LYS A 56 -6.87 4.24 7.85
N PHE A 57 -6.55 4.94 6.77
CA PHE A 57 -6.32 4.33 5.47
C PHE A 57 -5.03 3.48 5.52
N LYS A 58 -5.09 2.26 5.02
CA LYS A 58 -3.94 1.33 4.91
C LYS A 58 -3.40 1.29 3.49
N SER A 59 -4.25 0.95 2.52
CA SER A 59 -3.85 0.79 1.11
C SER A 59 -5.08 0.67 0.21
N ARG A 60 -4.86 0.59 -1.09
CA ARG A 60 -5.87 0.12 -2.05
C ARG A 60 -5.83 -1.40 -2.19
N LYS A 61 -7.00 -2.03 -2.25
CA LYS A 61 -7.13 -3.49 -2.41
C LYS A 61 -6.47 -4.01 -3.69
N ASN A 62 -6.56 -3.26 -4.77
CA ASN A 62 -5.94 -3.57 -6.06
C ASN A 62 -4.43 -3.29 -6.12
N GLU A 63 -3.87 -2.62 -5.13
CA GLU A 63 -2.43 -2.35 -5.03
C GLU A 63 -1.68 -3.43 -4.24
N LEU A 64 -2.39 -4.35 -3.58
CA LEU A 64 -1.76 -5.46 -2.88
C LEU A 64 -1.09 -6.42 -3.87
N ILE A 65 0.14 -6.79 -3.54
CA ILE A 65 0.95 -7.73 -4.33
C ILE A 65 0.81 -9.11 -3.71
N ASN A 66 0.40 -10.11 -4.51
CA ASN A 66 0.31 -11.49 -4.05
C ASN A 66 1.66 -12.19 -4.23
N ILE A 67 2.32 -12.52 -3.13
CA ILE A 67 3.61 -13.21 -3.09
C ILE A 67 3.39 -14.60 -2.47
N GLY A 68 3.32 -15.64 -3.31
CA GLY A 68 3.14 -17.01 -2.82
C GLY A 68 1.90 -17.22 -1.92
N GLY A 69 0.82 -16.49 -2.19
CA GLY A 69 -0.42 -16.53 -1.40
C GLY A 69 -0.52 -15.43 -0.34
N TYR A 70 0.56 -14.78 0.01
CA TYR A 70 0.55 -13.65 0.95
C TYR A 70 0.24 -12.33 0.25
N LYS A 71 -0.64 -11.52 0.86
CA LYS A 71 -0.95 -10.17 0.39
C LYS A 71 0.02 -9.17 0.99
N VAL A 72 0.86 -8.57 0.16
CA VAL A 72 1.86 -7.57 0.58
C VAL A 72 1.41 -6.19 0.17
N ASN A 73 1.36 -5.26 1.13
CA ASN A 73 1.16 -3.85 0.87
C ASN A 73 2.50 -3.20 0.45
N PRO A 74 2.66 -2.76 -0.79
CA PRO A 74 3.92 -2.14 -1.21
C PRO A 74 4.25 -0.87 -0.43
N GLY A 75 3.24 -0.10 0.00
CA GLY A 75 3.44 1.10 0.83
C GLY A 75 4.05 0.82 2.20
N GLU A 76 3.74 -0.32 2.82
CA GLU A 76 4.37 -0.76 4.07
C GLU A 76 5.88 -1.00 3.86
N VAL A 77 6.22 -1.69 2.77
CA VAL A 77 7.62 -1.99 2.42
C VAL A 77 8.38 -0.72 2.03
N GLU A 78 7.75 0.17 1.26
CA GLU A 78 8.31 1.48 0.91
C GLU A 78 8.60 2.32 2.15
N SER A 79 7.69 2.34 3.12
CA SER A 79 7.88 3.06 4.40
C SER A 79 9.04 2.49 5.21
N ALA A 80 9.17 1.17 5.27
CA ALA A 80 10.29 0.51 5.95
C ALA A 80 11.63 0.84 5.27
N LEU A 81 11.68 0.83 3.95
CA LEU A 81 12.87 1.21 3.18
C LEU A 81 13.24 2.68 3.39
N LEU A 82 12.27 3.60 3.31
CA LEU A 82 12.50 5.04 3.51
C LEU A 82 12.97 5.39 4.93
N SER A 83 12.73 4.53 5.91
CA SER A 83 13.25 4.72 7.28
C SER A 83 14.73 4.36 7.44
N ILE A 84 15.37 3.81 6.40
CA ILE A 84 16.80 3.53 6.37
C ILE A 84 17.55 4.81 5.95
N ALA A 85 18.48 5.27 6.78
CA ALA A 85 19.28 6.45 6.49
C ALA A 85 20.08 6.26 5.19
N GLY A 86 20.08 7.27 4.33
CA GLY A 86 20.75 7.22 3.03
C GLY A 86 19.88 6.77 1.86
N ILE A 87 18.61 6.42 2.10
CA ILE A 87 17.62 6.17 1.05
C ILE A 87 16.76 7.42 0.86
N SER A 88 16.72 7.96 -0.35
CA SER A 88 15.96 9.18 -0.67
C SER A 88 14.58 8.91 -1.28
N GLN A 89 14.48 7.90 -2.14
CA GLN A 89 13.23 7.50 -2.78
C GLN A 89 13.20 6.00 -3.02
N VAL A 90 12.01 5.42 -2.98
CA VAL A 90 11.79 3.99 -3.27
C VAL A 90 10.50 3.80 -4.06
N ARG A 91 10.47 2.71 -4.80
CA ARG A 91 9.28 2.16 -5.43
C ARG A 91 9.29 0.65 -5.29
N VAL A 92 8.23 0.10 -4.71
CA VAL A 92 8.04 -1.35 -4.54
C VAL A 92 6.95 -1.83 -5.48
N TYR A 93 7.20 -2.92 -6.18
CA TYR A 93 6.26 -3.52 -7.14
C TYR A 93 6.42 -5.04 -7.22
N GLY A 94 5.37 -5.70 -7.71
CA GLY A 94 5.40 -7.11 -8.02
C GLY A 94 5.85 -7.36 -9.46
N ARG A 95 6.71 -8.34 -9.66
CA ARG A 95 7.07 -8.86 -10.98
C ARG A 95 6.61 -10.30 -11.11
N SER A 96 5.95 -10.64 -12.21
CA SER A 96 5.49 -12.00 -12.48
C SER A 96 6.64 -13.00 -12.44
N ASN A 97 6.39 -14.13 -11.79
CA ASN A 97 7.29 -15.27 -11.69
C ASN A 97 6.48 -16.54 -11.91
N SER A 98 6.97 -17.43 -12.75
CA SER A 98 6.25 -18.65 -13.14
C SER A 98 6.02 -19.65 -12.00
N VAL A 99 6.81 -19.57 -10.93
CA VAL A 99 6.74 -20.50 -9.77
C VAL A 99 5.98 -19.88 -8.60
N LEU A 100 6.26 -18.62 -8.29
CA LEU A 100 5.75 -17.94 -7.07
C LEU A 100 4.55 -17.00 -7.35
N GLY A 101 4.08 -16.91 -8.59
CA GLY A 101 3.07 -15.94 -9.03
C GLY A 101 3.67 -14.54 -9.19
N ASN A 102 4.11 -13.92 -8.11
CA ASN A 102 4.91 -12.70 -8.15
C ASN A 102 6.09 -12.77 -7.18
N ILE A 103 7.10 -11.99 -7.48
CA ILE A 103 8.21 -11.68 -6.58
C ILE A 103 8.21 -10.19 -6.30
N LEU A 104 8.56 -9.82 -5.09
CA LEU A 104 8.66 -8.43 -4.68
C LEU A 104 9.98 -7.84 -5.16
N CYS A 105 9.90 -6.68 -5.81
CA CYS A 105 11.04 -5.92 -6.32
C CYS A 105 11.01 -4.51 -5.76
N ALA A 106 12.19 -3.92 -5.56
CA ALA A 106 12.32 -2.54 -5.14
C ALA A 106 13.29 -1.79 -6.07
N GLU A 107 12.89 -0.60 -6.51
CA GLU A 107 13.81 0.39 -7.06
C GLU A 107 14.11 1.40 -5.96
N VAL A 108 15.39 1.62 -5.71
CA VAL A 108 15.90 2.44 -4.61
C VAL A 108 16.81 3.53 -5.18
N ARG A 109 16.50 4.76 -4.82
CA ARG A 109 17.38 5.89 -5.04
C ARG A 109 18.07 6.24 -3.72
N LEU A 110 19.38 6.24 -3.73
CA LEU A 110 20.17 6.67 -2.59
C LEU A 110 20.31 8.19 -2.55
N GLU A 111 20.61 8.73 -1.38
CA GLU A 111 21.11 10.10 -1.26
C GLU A 111 22.50 10.24 -1.87
N PRO A 112 22.87 11.41 -2.39
CA PRO A 112 24.15 11.60 -3.14
C PRO A 112 25.41 11.21 -2.37
N SER A 113 25.38 11.27 -1.05
CA SER A 113 26.49 10.91 -0.15
C SER A 113 26.41 9.48 0.39
N SER A 114 25.38 8.73 0.03
CA SER A 114 25.16 7.37 0.56
C SER A 114 25.85 6.32 -0.32
N VAL A 115 26.44 5.33 0.35
CA VAL A 115 27.10 4.17 -0.26
C VAL A 115 26.51 2.86 0.29
N LEU A 116 25.21 2.84 0.56
CA LEU A 116 24.52 1.65 1.06
C LEU A 116 24.55 0.52 0.01
N GLU A 117 24.88 -0.68 0.48
CA GLU A 117 24.81 -1.90 -0.31
C GLU A 117 23.49 -2.67 -0.05
N GLU A 118 23.11 -3.51 -1.03
CA GLU A 118 21.90 -4.34 -0.91
C GLU A 118 21.89 -5.20 0.36
N VAL A 119 23.03 -5.76 0.76
CA VAL A 119 23.16 -6.61 1.95
C VAL A 119 22.84 -5.83 3.22
N GLU A 120 23.27 -4.60 3.33
CA GLU A 120 22.99 -3.74 4.48
C GLU A 120 21.51 -3.39 4.57
N ILE A 121 20.90 -3.05 3.43
CA ILE A 121 19.46 -2.77 3.35
C ILE A 121 18.66 -4.00 3.76
N ARG A 122 19.00 -5.19 3.25
CA ARG A 122 18.33 -6.44 3.62
C ARG A 122 18.43 -6.74 5.12
N ASN A 123 19.59 -6.56 5.71
CA ASN A 123 19.78 -6.81 7.13
C ASN A 123 18.92 -5.88 7.99
N GLN A 124 18.85 -4.60 7.64
CA GLN A 124 18.00 -3.65 8.36
C GLN A 124 16.49 -3.93 8.18
N LEU A 125 16.08 -4.49 7.03
CA LEU A 125 14.69 -4.87 6.80
C LEU A 125 14.26 -6.11 7.58
N LYS A 126 15.16 -7.07 7.85
CA LYS A 126 14.85 -8.28 8.64
C LYS A 126 14.36 -7.97 10.05
N ASP A 127 14.81 -6.86 10.63
CA ASP A 127 14.39 -6.42 11.96
C ASP A 127 13.02 -5.71 11.95
N ARG A 128 12.49 -5.39 10.76
CA ARG A 128 11.31 -4.54 10.58
C ARG A 128 10.16 -5.21 9.83
N LEU A 129 10.46 -6.16 8.96
CA LEU A 129 9.50 -6.81 8.08
C LEU A 129 9.62 -8.34 8.17
N GLN A 130 8.50 -9.01 7.92
CA GLN A 130 8.47 -10.45 7.72
C GLN A 130 9.20 -10.83 6.42
N ASP A 131 9.83 -12.00 6.38
CA ASP A 131 10.71 -12.43 5.27
C ASP A 131 10.05 -12.32 3.89
N PHE A 132 8.78 -12.67 3.77
CA PHE A 132 8.06 -12.60 2.49
C PHE A 132 7.76 -11.16 2.02
N LYS A 133 7.93 -10.15 2.91
CA LYS A 133 7.80 -8.72 2.60
C LYS A 133 9.12 -8.08 2.21
N ILE A 134 10.24 -8.78 2.34
CA ILE A 134 11.54 -8.26 1.93
C ILE A 134 11.69 -8.41 0.41
N PRO A 135 11.96 -7.33 -0.34
CA PRO A 135 12.14 -7.42 -1.78
C PRO A 135 13.22 -8.41 -2.16
N ARG A 136 12.93 -9.26 -3.14
CA ARG A 136 13.89 -10.27 -3.62
C ARG A 136 14.95 -9.66 -4.53
N TYR A 137 14.59 -8.59 -5.25
CA TYR A 137 15.50 -7.85 -6.11
C TYR A 137 15.48 -6.37 -5.77
N PHE A 138 16.65 -5.79 -5.69
CA PHE A 138 16.87 -4.37 -5.54
C PHE A 138 17.53 -3.85 -6.82
N LYS A 139 17.04 -2.72 -7.31
CA LYS A 139 17.63 -1.98 -8.41
C LYS A 139 17.92 -0.57 -7.92
N PHE A 140 19.19 -0.22 -7.89
CA PHE A 140 19.60 1.15 -7.60
C PHE A 140 19.41 2.01 -8.84
N VAL A 141 18.78 3.16 -8.68
CA VAL A 141 18.42 4.06 -9.77
C VAL A 141 18.78 5.51 -9.42
N GLU A 142 19.13 6.28 -10.42
CA GLU A 142 19.41 7.72 -10.25
C GLU A 142 18.12 8.53 -10.14
N THR A 143 17.06 8.09 -10.82
CA THR A 143 15.76 8.76 -10.85
C THR A 143 14.62 7.75 -10.82
N LEU A 144 13.52 8.11 -10.16
CA LEU A 144 12.27 7.36 -10.20
C LEU A 144 11.20 8.15 -10.98
N SER A 145 10.49 7.46 -11.88
CA SER A 145 9.41 8.08 -12.64
C SER A 145 8.25 8.45 -11.71
N LEU A 146 7.89 9.72 -11.70
CA LEU A 146 6.72 10.23 -11.00
C LEU A 146 5.51 10.29 -11.96
N THR A 147 4.32 10.16 -11.41
CA THR A 147 3.09 10.49 -12.12
C THR A 147 2.96 12.01 -12.26
N ARG A 148 2.03 12.48 -13.12
CA ARG A 148 1.73 13.92 -13.26
C ARG A 148 1.32 14.60 -11.95
N THR A 149 0.83 13.83 -10.97
CA THR A 149 0.44 14.30 -9.63
C THR A 149 1.55 14.22 -8.59
N GLY A 150 2.80 13.94 -9.00
CA GLY A 150 3.95 13.85 -8.10
C GLY A 150 4.05 12.54 -7.30
N LYS A 151 3.14 11.59 -7.53
CA LYS A 151 3.22 10.24 -6.93
C LYS A 151 4.13 9.35 -7.75
N LEU A 152 4.82 8.41 -7.12
CA LEU A 152 5.61 7.39 -7.81
C LEU A 152 4.71 6.57 -8.73
N LYS A 153 5.12 6.44 -10.00
CA LYS A 153 4.40 5.61 -10.97
C LYS A 153 4.63 4.15 -10.59
N ARG A 154 3.58 3.45 -10.20
CA ARG A 154 3.62 1.99 -10.03
C ARG A 154 3.52 1.32 -11.40
N LEU A 155 4.30 0.29 -11.60
CA LEU A 155 4.31 -0.52 -12.82
C LEU A 155 3.18 -1.53 -12.79
#